data_12aea0df234abfe9f4a9aa40403b8290
#
_entry.id   12aea0df234abfe9f4a9aa40403b8290
#
_cell.length_a   1.000
_cell.length_b   1.000
_cell.length_c   1.000
_cell.angle_alpha   90.00
_cell.angle_beta   90.00
_cell.angle_gamma   90.00
#
_symmetry.space_group_name_H-M   'P 1'
#
loop_
_entity.id
_entity.type
_entity.pdbx_description
1 polymer ?
#
loop_
_entity_poly.entity_id
_entity_poly.type
_entity_poly.pdbx_seq_one_letter_code
_entity_poly.pdbx_strand_id
1 'polypeptide(L)'
;DLTVSDAVQIMLLNNRGLRATFEELGLSQAALGAAARLPNPTLSASVRWPQDPPRGPNAEFGLTAPLRDSLLLPLRQRVARERLVQVQQRVAHEVLTLVADVKLAAFEVLARQELRTSLATAADLGAAADDLAQRQFDAGNTSRLERLQAQAQAQQSRLDLLRAEADLGVAREQLSRLLGLTGAQTGWRLAGSLPTL
;
A
#
# COMPACT_ATOMS: atom_id res chain seq x y z
N ASP A 1 -19.39 -4.09 -7.97
CA ASP A 1 -18.89 -5.28 -7.26
C ASP A 1 -17.45 -5.52 -7.72
N LEU A 2 -16.55 -5.79 -6.76
CA LEU A 2 -15.13 -6.06 -7.00
C LEU A 2 -14.86 -7.53 -6.73
N THR A 3 -14.04 -8.15 -7.58
CA THR A 3 -13.44 -9.46 -7.28
C THR A 3 -12.06 -9.27 -6.62
N VAL A 4 -11.51 -10.32 -6.03
CA VAL A 4 -10.13 -10.29 -5.48
C VAL A 4 -9.11 -9.94 -6.58
N SER A 5 -9.36 -10.38 -7.82
CA SER A 5 -8.50 -10.05 -8.98
C SER A 5 -8.59 -8.57 -9.34
N ASP A 6 -9.80 -7.99 -9.34
CA ASP A 6 -10.01 -6.56 -9.61
C ASP A 6 -9.34 -5.70 -8.53
N ALA A 7 -9.41 -6.13 -7.28
CA ALA A 7 -8.73 -5.45 -6.17
C ALA A 7 -7.21 -5.37 -6.41
N VAL A 8 -6.58 -6.46 -6.85
CA VAL A 8 -5.14 -6.45 -7.20
C VAL A 8 -4.86 -5.49 -8.36
N GLN A 9 -5.69 -5.46 -9.41
CA GLN A 9 -5.51 -4.53 -10.54
C GLN A 9 -5.65 -3.07 -10.11
N ILE A 10 -6.66 -2.76 -9.28
CA ILE A 10 -6.87 -1.40 -8.74
C ILE A 10 -5.66 -0.96 -7.91
N MET A 11 -5.14 -1.84 -7.06
CA MET A 11 -3.94 -1.54 -6.26
C MET A 11 -2.75 -1.21 -7.16
N LEU A 12 -2.48 -2.01 -8.18
CA LEU A 12 -1.37 -1.78 -9.11
C LEU A 12 -1.46 -0.42 -9.83
N LEU A 13 -2.68 0.05 -10.09
CA LEU A 13 -2.91 1.32 -10.77
C LEU A 13 -2.93 2.53 -9.83
N ASN A 14 -3.46 2.38 -8.61
CA ASN A 14 -3.76 3.51 -7.73
C ASN A 14 -2.82 3.65 -6.52
N ASN A 15 -2.10 2.59 -6.13
CA ASN A 15 -1.25 2.65 -4.95
C ASN A 15 -0.10 3.64 -5.15
N ARG A 16 -0.10 4.70 -4.35
CA ARG A 16 0.90 5.79 -4.44
C ARG A 16 2.30 5.33 -4.00
N GLY A 17 2.38 4.40 -3.04
CA GLY A 17 3.64 3.81 -2.61
C GLY A 17 4.32 3.08 -3.77
N LEU A 18 3.57 2.23 -4.46
CA LEU A 18 4.07 1.50 -5.62
C LEU A 18 4.53 2.44 -6.75
N ARG A 19 3.81 3.54 -7.00
CA ARG A 19 4.26 4.56 -7.96
C ARG A 19 5.59 5.18 -7.56
N ALA A 20 5.79 5.50 -6.28
CA ALA A 20 7.06 6.03 -5.79
C ALA A 20 8.22 5.03 -6.01
N THR A 21 7.97 3.74 -5.79
CA THR A 21 8.96 2.67 -6.04
C THR A 21 9.31 2.55 -7.53
N PHE A 22 8.35 2.74 -8.43
CA PHE A 22 8.64 2.81 -9.88
C PHE A 22 9.48 4.04 -10.26
N GLU A 23 9.30 5.18 -9.59
CA GLU A 23 10.14 6.36 -9.82
C GLU A 23 11.61 6.11 -9.39
N GLU A 24 11.85 5.32 -8.33
CA GLU A 24 13.20 4.90 -7.96
C GLU A 24 13.89 4.12 -9.09
N LEU A 25 13.14 3.30 -9.83
CA LEU A 25 13.66 2.59 -10.99
C LEU A 25 14.11 3.58 -12.07
N GLY A 26 13.29 4.60 -12.37
CA GLY A 26 13.64 5.68 -13.29
C GLY A 26 14.91 6.43 -12.88
N LEU A 27 15.03 6.77 -11.59
CA LEU A 27 16.22 7.42 -11.05
C LEU A 27 17.48 6.54 -11.17
N SER A 28 17.34 5.23 -10.92
CA SER A 28 18.45 4.29 -11.06
C SER A 28 18.90 4.10 -12.52
N GLN A 29 17.95 4.10 -13.48
CA GLN A 29 18.25 4.12 -14.91
C GLN A 29 18.98 5.40 -15.34
N ALA A 30 18.51 6.56 -14.84
CA ALA A 30 19.18 7.85 -15.09
C ALA A 30 20.59 7.87 -14.52
N ALA A 31 20.79 7.31 -13.31
CA ALA A 31 22.12 7.18 -12.70
C ALA A 31 23.07 6.28 -13.51
N LEU A 32 22.57 5.19 -14.10
CA LEU A 32 23.34 4.35 -15.03
C LEU A 32 23.74 5.15 -16.27
N GLY A 33 22.81 5.92 -16.85
CA GLY A 33 23.09 6.80 -18.00
C GLY A 33 24.14 7.87 -17.66
N ALA A 34 24.06 8.45 -16.47
CA ALA A 34 25.05 9.42 -15.99
C ALA A 34 26.44 8.79 -15.76
N ALA A 35 26.48 7.57 -15.18
CA ALA A 35 27.72 6.82 -14.97
C ALA A 35 28.43 6.41 -16.27
N ALA A 36 27.68 6.36 -17.38
CA ALA A 36 28.22 6.04 -18.70
C ALA A 36 28.84 7.24 -19.42
N ARG A 37 28.65 8.46 -18.92
CA ARG A 37 29.17 9.67 -19.56
C ARG A 37 30.57 9.98 -19.12
N LEU A 38 31.39 10.39 -20.07
CA LEU A 38 32.69 10.98 -19.78
C LEU A 38 32.49 12.35 -19.12
N PRO A 39 33.26 12.67 -18.09
CA PRO A 39 33.22 13.99 -17.50
C PRO A 39 33.70 15.03 -18.52
N ASN A 40 33.00 16.16 -18.59
CA ASN A 40 33.32 17.21 -19.53
C ASN A 40 34.70 17.85 -19.21
N PRO A 41 35.56 18.01 -20.20
CA PRO A 41 36.77 18.84 -20.00
C PRO A 41 36.38 20.30 -19.81
N THR A 42 37.11 20.98 -18.92
CA THR A 42 36.95 22.42 -18.69
C THR A 42 37.97 23.19 -19.46
N LEU A 43 37.54 24.06 -20.35
CA LEU A 43 38.37 25.04 -21.02
C LEU A 43 38.24 26.36 -20.28
N SER A 44 39.35 26.92 -19.83
CA SER A 44 39.44 28.25 -19.19
C SER A 44 40.28 29.19 -20.05
N ALA A 45 39.83 30.42 -20.16
CA ALA A 45 40.59 31.50 -20.80
C ALA A 45 40.53 32.71 -19.85
N SER A 46 41.67 33.27 -19.51
CA SER A 46 41.78 34.49 -18.72
C SER A 46 42.68 35.48 -19.40
N VAL A 47 42.29 36.75 -19.43
CA VAL A 47 43.09 37.85 -19.91
C VAL A 47 43.32 38.82 -18.74
N ARG A 48 44.59 39.05 -18.39
CA ARG A 48 44.97 39.94 -17.28
C ARG A 48 45.64 41.17 -17.89
N TRP A 49 45.13 42.35 -17.59
CA TRP A 49 45.68 43.63 -17.97
C TRP A 49 46.52 44.17 -16.80
N PRO A 50 47.86 44.25 -16.90
CA PRO A 50 48.68 44.84 -15.87
C PRO A 50 48.40 46.34 -15.78
N GLN A 51 48.39 46.89 -14.55
CA GLN A 51 48.15 48.31 -14.33
C GLN A 51 49.37 49.20 -14.57
N ASP A 52 50.58 48.59 -14.60
CA ASP A 52 51.82 49.30 -14.83
C ASP A 52 52.36 49.10 -16.25
N PRO A 53 52.59 50.18 -17.02
CA PRO A 53 53.27 50.06 -18.32
C PRO A 53 54.75 49.75 -18.15
N PRO A 54 55.44 48.97 -19.04
CA PRO A 54 55.05 48.71 -20.44
C PRO A 54 54.69 47.26 -20.75
N ARG A 55 53.97 46.55 -19.87
CA ARG A 55 53.60 45.14 -20.13
C ARG A 55 52.27 45.06 -20.84
N GLY A 56 52.26 44.34 -21.99
CA GLY A 56 51.02 44.04 -22.74
C GLY A 56 50.09 43.05 -21.98
N PRO A 57 48.89 42.83 -22.50
CA PRO A 57 47.94 41.90 -21.89
C PRO A 57 48.52 40.49 -21.82
N ASN A 58 48.36 39.83 -20.67
CA ASN A 58 48.71 38.42 -20.50
C ASN A 58 47.46 37.56 -20.68
N ALA A 59 47.45 36.71 -21.73
CA ALA A 59 46.41 35.75 -22.01
C ALA A 59 46.84 34.37 -21.57
N GLU A 60 46.05 33.74 -20.73
CA GLU A 60 46.26 32.38 -20.21
C GLU A 60 45.11 31.49 -20.64
N PHE A 61 45.46 30.37 -21.28
CA PHE A 61 44.49 29.33 -21.66
C PHE A 61 44.80 28.05 -20.90
N GLY A 62 43.77 27.49 -20.26
CA GLY A 62 43.87 26.24 -19.52
C GLY A 62 42.88 25.21 -20.05
N LEU A 63 43.33 23.97 -20.23
CA LEU A 63 42.46 22.82 -20.49
C LEU A 63 42.68 21.80 -19.39
N THR A 64 41.61 21.52 -18.65
CA THR A 64 41.63 20.53 -17.56
C THR A 64 40.70 19.37 -17.95
N ALA A 65 41.28 18.18 -18.05
CA ALA A 65 40.52 16.95 -18.34
C ALA A 65 40.73 15.96 -17.18
N PRO A 66 39.64 15.42 -16.58
CA PRO A 66 39.74 14.47 -15.47
C PRO A 66 40.06 13.06 -15.97
N LEU A 67 41.32 12.78 -16.32
CA LEU A 67 41.80 11.50 -16.87
C LEU A 67 41.53 10.31 -15.92
N ARG A 68 41.71 10.53 -14.60
CA ARG A 68 41.39 9.51 -13.59
C ARG A 68 39.97 9.02 -13.69
N ASP A 69 39.04 9.94 -13.86
CA ASP A 69 37.60 9.61 -13.97
C ASP A 69 37.26 8.85 -15.23
N SER A 70 37.99 9.11 -16.32
CA SER A 70 37.88 8.37 -17.57
C SER A 70 38.38 6.93 -17.46
N LEU A 71 39.47 6.70 -16.71
CA LEU A 71 39.98 5.35 -16.45
C LEU A 71 39.03 4.53 -15.54
N LEU A 72 38.31 5.17 -14.62
CA LEU A 72 37.35 4.52 -13.72
C LEU A 72 35.96 4.35 -14.34
N LEU A 73 35.71 4.84 -15.55
CA LEU A 73 34.42 4.77 -16.23
C LEU A 73 33.82 3.36 -16.26
N PRO A 74 34.55 2.28 -16.70
CA PRO A 74 33.97 0.94 -16.76
C PRO A 74 33.56 0.41 -15.38
N LEU A 75 34.32 0.76 -14.34
CA LEU A 75 34.00 0.37 -12.96
C LEU A 75 32.74 1.09 -12.47
N ARG A 76 32.61 2.39 -12.75
CA ARG A 76 31.42 3.17 -12.42
C ARG A 76 30.18 2.63 -13.11
N GLN A 77 30.27 2.30 -14.39
CA GLN A 77 29.17 1.68 -15.15
C GLN A 77 28.76 0.34 -14.56
N ARG A 78 29.74 -0.51 -14.19
CA ARG A 78 29.46 -1.80 -13.55
C ARG A 78 28.73 -1.62 -12.24
N VAL A 79 29.20 -0.75 -11.36
CA VAL A 79 28.54 -0.46 -10.07
C VAL A 79 27.13 0.09 -10.27
N ALA A 80 26.92 1.00 -11.22
CA ALA A 80 25.60 1.56 -11.51
C ALA A 80 24.65 0.50 -12.09
N ARG A 81 25.15 -0.44 -12.91
CA ARG A 81 24.37 -1.56 -13.43
C ARG A 81 23.93 -2.51 -12.32
N GLU A 82 24.83 -2.88 -11.42
CA GLU A 82 24.49 -3.74 -10.28
C GLU A 82 23.45 -3.07 -9.34
N ARG A 83 23.56 -1.75 -9.15
CA ARG A 83 22.54 -0.99 -8.41
C ARG A 83 21.19 -1.01 -9.09
N LEU A 84 21.14 -0.87 -10.42
CA LEU A 84 19.90 -0.98 -11.18
C LEU A 84 19.26 -2.36 -11.01
N VAL A 85 20.03 -3.44 -11.11
CA VAL A 85 19.54 -4.81 -10.88
C VAL A 85 19.00 -4.96 -9.45
N GLN A 86 19.70 -4.42 -8.45
CA GLN A 86 19.23 -4.44 -7.07
C GLN A 86 17.90 -3.70 -6.90
N VAL A 87 17.73 -2.53 -7.51
CA VAL A 87 16.46 -1.78 -7.48
C VAL A 87 15.35 -2.55 -8.19
N GLN A 88 15.63 -3.17 -9.35
CA GLN A 88 14.65 -4.01 -10.05
C GLN A 88 14.15 -5.18 -9.19
N GLN A 89 15.05 -5.87 -8.49
CA GLN A 89 14.68 -6.95 -7.57
C GLN A 89 13.85 -6.46 -6.39
N ARG A 90 14.19 -5.28 -5.84
CA ARG A 90 13.41 -4.65 -4.76
C ARG A 90 12.00 -4.32 -5.22
N VAL A 91 11.85 -3.69 -6.39
CA VAL A 91 10.54 -3.36 -6.97
C VAL A 91 9.71 -4.62 -7.18
N ALA A 92 10.30 -5.67 -7.75
CA ALA A 92 9.60 -6.93 -7.95
C ALA A 92 9.12 -7.56 -6.63
N HIS A 93 9.97 -7.54 -5.60
CA HIS A 93 9.62 -8.03 -4.26
C HIS A 93 8.46 -7.21 -3.66
N GLU A 94 8.51 -5.90 -3.74
CA GLU A 94 7.47 -5.01 -3.20
C GLU A 94 6.12 -5.22 -3.89
N VAL A 95 6.12 -5.37 -5.23
CA VAL A 95 4.91 -5.72 -5.98
C VAL A 95 4.31 -7.04 -5.51
N LEU A 96 5.12 -8.09 -5.36
CA LEU A 96 4.65 -9.40 -4.90
C LEU A 96 4.09 -9.36 -3.47
N THR A 97 4.75 -8.63 -2.58
CA THR A 97 4.30 -8.43 -1.20
C THR A 97 2.95 -7.70 -1.17
N LEU A 98 2.84 -6.59 -1.91
CA LEU A 98 1.59 -5.83 -2.00
C LEU A 98 0.43 -6.67 -2.58
N VAL A 99 0.71 -7.49 -3.59
CA VAL A 99 -0.30 -8.42 -4.15
C VAL A 99 -0.76 -9.44 -3.10
N ALA A 100 0.17 -9.97 -2.30
CA ALA A 100 -0.17 -10.88 -1.21
C ALA A 100 -1.00 -10.18 -0.13
N ASP A 101 -0.61 -8.98 0.29
CA ASP A 101 -1.31 -8.19 1.30
C ASP A 101 -2.75 -7.84 0.87
N VAL A 102 -2.94 -7.43 -0.40
CA VAL A 102 -4.28 -7.16 -0.94
C VAL A 102 -5.15 -8.41 -0.96
N LYS A 103 -4.59 -9.57 -1.36
CA LYS A 103 -5.34 -10.83 -1.36
C LYS A 103 -5.75 -11.24 0.06
N LEU A 104 -4.82 -11.14 1.02
CA LEU A 104 -5.11 -11.43 2.43
C LEU A 104 -6.19 -10.50 2.98
N ALA A 105 -6.06 -9.20 2.76
CA ALA A 105 -7.05 -8.22 3.22
C ALA A 105 -8.42 -8.44 2.55
N ALA A 106 -8.46 -8.84 1.26
CA ALA A 106 -9.70 -9.16 0.58
C ALA A 106 -10.36 -10.42 1.16
N PHE A 107 -9.60 -11.48 1.43
CA PHE A 107 -10.13 -12.68 2.08
C PHE A 107 -10.60 -12.40 3.52
N GLU A 108 -9.92 -11.52 4.23
CA GLU A 108 -10.38 -11.08 5.56
C GLU A 108 -11.72 -10.38 5.48
N VAL A 109 -11.93 -9.47 4.52
CA VAL A 109 -13.24 -8.83 4.30
C VAL A 109 -14.31 -9.88 4.02
N LEU A 110 -14.06 -10.87 3.15
CA LEU A 110 -15.02 -11.94 2.88
C LEU A 110 -15.36 -12.75 4.14
N ALA A 111 -14.35 -13.13 4.92
CA ALA A 111 -14.54 -13.86 6.18
C ALA A 111 -15.39 -13.07 7.19
N ARG A 112 -15.12 -11.75 7.32
CA ARG A 112 -15.88 -10.87 8.21
C ARG A 112 -17.31 -10.67 7.71
N GLN A 113 -17.57 -10.66 6.39
CA GLN A 113 -18.91 -10.60 5.81
C GLN A 113 -19.72 -11.87 6.15
N GLU A 114 -19.12 -13.05 6.01
CA GLU A 114 -19.77 -14.33 6.35
C GLU A 114 -20.05 -14.42 7.86
N LEU A 115 -19.08 -14.05 8.70
CA LEU A 115 -19.27 -14.01 10.15
C LEU A 115 -20.40 -13.06 10.55
N ARG A 116 -20.43 -11.84 10.00
CA ARG A 116 -21.49 -10.87 10.23
C ARG A 116 -22.86 -11.45 9.85
N THR A 117 -22.96 -12.16 8.73
CA THR A 117 -24.22 -12.78 8.29
C THR A 117 -24.67 -13.87 9.27
N SER A 118 -23.76 -14.71 9.74
CA SER A 118 -24.06 -15.75 10.72
C SER A 118 -24.50 -15.17 12.05
N LEU A 119 -23.81 -14.11 12.53
CA LEU A 119 -24.17 -13.42 13.78
C LEU A 119 -25.49 -12.63 13.67
N ALA A 120 -25.84 -12.13 12.47
CA ALA A 120 -27.14 -11.52 12.25
C ALA A 120 -28.26 -12.55 12.43
N THR A 121 -28.12 -13.75 11.85
CA THR A 121 -29.07 -14.85 12.07
C THR A 121 -29.17 -15.25 13.55
N ALA A 122 -28.03 -15.31 14.26
CA ALA A 122 -28.02 -15.60 15.70
C ALA A 122 -28.70 -14.50 16.53
N ALA A 123 -28.55 -13.23 16.17
CA ALA A 123 -29.23 -12.13 16.82
C ALA A 123 -30.76 -12.15 16.60
N ASP A 124 -31.19 -12.48 15.37
CA ASP A 124 -32.63 -12.64 15.04
C ASP A 124 -33.25 -13.80 15.82
N LEU A 125 -32.55 -14.94 15.92
CA LEU A 125 -32.98 -16.08 16.74
C LEU A 125 -33.04 -15.74 18.22
N GLY A 126 -32.05 -15.01 18.72
CA GLY A 126 -32.02 -14.53 20.10
C GLY A 126 -33.21 -13.60 20.42
N ALA A 127 -33.51 -12.68 19.52
CA ALA A 127 -34.66 -11.78 19.66
C ALA A 127 -36.00 -12.53 19.67
N ALA A 128 -36.16 -13.54 18.80
CA ALA A 128 -37.36 -14.39 18.79
C ALA A 128 -37.49 -15.22 20.07
N ALA A 129 -36.40 -15.74 20.60
CA ALA A 129 -36.37 -16.46 21.88
C ALA A 129 -36.75 -15.57 23.08
N ASP A 130 -36.27 -14.33 23.09
CA ASP A 130 -36.64 -13.34 24.15
C ASP A 130 -38.15 -13.01 24.09
N ASP A 131 -38.68 -12.74 22.89
CA ASP A 131 -40.12 -12.50 22.70
C ASP A 131 -40.98 -13.68 23.16
N LEU A 132 -40.56 -14.92 22.81
CA LEU A 132 -41.25 -16.13 23.28
C LEU A 132 -41.21 -16.25 24.81
N ALA A 133 -40.03 -16.06 25.42
CA ALA A 133 -39.86 -16.12 26.89
C ALA A 133 -40.70 -15.04 27.60
N GLN A 134 -40.80 -13.84 27.04
CA GLN A 134 -41.66 -12.79 27.55
C GLN A 134 -43.13 -13.18 27.53
N ARG A 135 -43.63 -13.73 26.39
CA ARG A 135 -45.01 -14.19 26.28
C ARG A 135 -45.34 -15.34 27.24
N GLN A 136 -44.42 -16.27 27.43
CA GLN A 136 -44.56 -17.37 28.39
C GLN A 136 -44.61 -16.86 29.84
N PHE A 137 -43.79 -15.85 30.16
CA PHE A 137 -43.79 -15.21 31.48
C PHE A 137 -45.13 -14.49 31.71
N ASP A 138 -45.64 -13.74 30.74
CA ASP A 138 -46.91 -13.01 30.87
C ASP A 138 -48.11 -13.98 31.03
N ALA A 139 -48.01 -15.19 30.43
CA ALA A 139 -48.96 -16.26 30.62
C ALA A 139 -48.78 -17.08 31.91
N GLY A 140 -47.76 -16.78 32.71
CA GLY A 140 -47.45 -17.48 33.98
C GLY A 140 -46.79 -18.86 33.78
N ASN A 141 -46.30 -19.18 32.55
CA ASN A 141 -45.74 -20.49 32.19
C ASN A 141 -44.22 -20.59 32.33
N THR A 142 -43.54 -19.50 32.68
CA THR A 142 -42.08 -19.48 32.91
C THR A 142 -41.73 -18.60 34.11
N SER A 143 -40.55 -18.82 34.66
CA SER A 143 -40.04 -18.03 35.80
C SER A 143 -39.44 -16.70 35.35
N ARG A 144 -39.40 -15.72 36.27
CA ARG A 144 -38.70 -14.46 36.02
C ARG A 144 -37.22 -14.66 35.69
N LEU A 145 -36.58 -15.69 36.25
CA LEU A 145 -35.20 -16.02 36.01
C LEU A 145 -34.99 -16.45 34.54
N GLU A 146 -35.79 -17.37 34.06
CA GLU A 146 -35.72 -17.85 32.67
C GLU A 146 -35.95 -16.73 31.66
N ARG A 147 -36.93 -15.87 31.90
CA ARG A 147 -37.17 -14.67 31.08
C ARG A 147 -35.92 -13.76 31.04
N LEU A 148 -35.32 -13.46 32.21
CA LEU A 148 -34.13 -12.61 32.25
C LEU A 148 -32.92 -13.26 31.62
N GLN A 149 -32.80 -14.59 31.65
CA GLN A 149 -31.74 -15.33 30.93
C GLN A 149 -31.91 -15.24 29.42
N ALA A 150 -33.15 -15.42 28.93
CA ALA A 150 -33.43 -15.26 27.49
C ALA A 150 -33.11 -13.83 27.01
N GLN A 151 -33.52 -12.83 27.77
CA GLN A 151 -33.22 -11.42 27.52
C GLN A 151 -31.70 -11.16 27.47
N ALA A 152 -30.96 -11.66 28.46
CA ALA A 152 -29.52 -11.49 28.52
C ALA A 152 -28.82 -12.14 27.29
N GLN A 153 -29.27 -13.33 26.91
CA GLN A 153 -28.74 -14.02 25.72
C GLN A 153 -29.02 -13.26 24.42
N ALA A 154 -30.23 -12.71 24.26
CA ALA A 154 -30.58 -11.89 23.09
C ALA A 154 -29.70 -10.62 23.01
N GLN A 155 -29.48 -9.94 24.17
CA GLN A 155 -28.61 -8.77 24.21
C GLN A 155 -27.16 -9.13 23.89
N GLN A 156 -26.66 -10.29 24.36
CA GLN A 156 -25.31 -10.75 24.03
C GLN A 156 -25.16 -10.99 22.52
N SER A 157 -26.09 -11.71 21.89
CA SER A 157 -26.09 -11.96 20.44
C SER A 157 -26.10 -10.66 19.63
N ARG A 158 -26.86 -9.65 20.10
CA ARG A 158 -26.90 -8.33 19.47
C ARG A 158 -25.57 -7.59 19.60
N LEU A 159 -24.92 -7.66 20.76
CA LEU A 159 -23.58 -7.06 20.98
C LEU A 159 -22.53 -7.71 20.07
N ASP A 160 -22.59 -9.02 19.90
CA ASP A 160 -21.66 -9.75 19.05
C ASP A 160 -21.83 -9.39 17.57
N LEU A 161 -23.08 -9.18 17.11
CA LEU A 161 -23.36 -8.65 15.78
C LEU A 161 -22.77 -7.24 15.59
N LEU A 162 -23.00 -6.34 16.55
CA LEU A 162 -22.45 -4.96 16.47
C LEU A 162 -20.93 -4.94 16.43
N ARG A 163 -20.26 -5.82 17.16
CA ARG A 163 -18.80 -5.99 17.09
C ARG A 163 -18.36 -6.47 15.72
N ALA A 164 -19.04 -7.48 15.19
CA ALA A 164 -18.71 -7.99 13.85
C ALA A 164 -18.91 -6.95 12.74
N GLU A 165 -19.92 -6.09 12.86
CA GLU A 165 -20.13 -4.97 11.93
C GLU A 165 -19.02 -3.92 12.04
N ALA A 166 -18.54 -3.60 13.23
CA ALA A 166 -17.40 -2.71 13.43
C ALA A 166 -16.11 -3.32 12.86
N ASP A 167 -15.84 -4.59 13.13
CA ASP A 167 -14.68 -5.32 12.61
C ASP A 167 -14.68 -5.37 11.08
N LEU A 168 -15.84 -5.60 10.47
CA LEU A 168 -16.01 -5.56 9.01
C LEU A 168 -15.69 -4.16 8.48
N GLY A 169 -16.12 -3.11 9.17
CA GLY A 169 -15.77 -1.72 8.82
C GLY A 169 -14.28 -1.48 8.81
N VAL A 170 -13.57 -1.95 9.84
CA VAL A 170 -12.10 -1.86 9.95
C VAL A 170 -11.41 -2.63 8.82
N ALA A 171 -11.83 -3.86 8.53
CA ALA A 171 -11.24 -4.66 7.47
C ALA A 171 -11.44 -4.01 6.09
N ARG A 172 -12.62 -3.43 5.82
CA ARG A 172 -12.89 -2.69 4.59
C ARG A 172 -12.03 -1.45 4.45
N GLU A 173 -11.81 -0.72 5.53
CA GLU A 173 -10.95 0.46 5.53
C GLU A 173 -9.47 0.08 5.28
N GLN A 174 -9.00 -1.02 5.86
CA GLN A 174 -7.66 -1.55 5.59
C GLN A 174 -7.47 -1.91 4.12
N LEU A 175 -8.43 -2.62 3.52
CA LEU A 175 -8.40 -2.93 2.10
C LEU A 175 -8.44 -1.65 1.24
N SER A 176 -9.31 -0.68 1.55
CA SER A 176 -9.39 0.61 0.84
C SER A 176 -8.04 1.34 0.82
N ARG A 177 -7.31 1.33 1.94
CA ARG A 177 -5.97 1.92 2.03
C ARG A 177 -4.96 1.21 1.14
N LEU A 178 -4.96 -0.12 1.13
CA LEU A 178 -4.07 -0.91 0.25
C LEU A 178 -4.38 -0.65 -1.23
N LEU A 179 -5.66 -0.50 -1.58
CA LEU A 179 -6.10 -0.16 -2.93
C LEU A 179 -5.78 1.30 -3.33
N GLY A 180 -5.44 2.15 -2.38
CA GLY A 180 -5.24 3.59 -2.61
C GLY A 180 -6.53 4.35 -2.89
N LEU A 181 -7.68 3.83 -2.42
CA LEU A 181 -8.99 4.45 -2.60
C LEU A 181 -9.28 5.42 -1.47
N THR A 182 -9.91 6.57 -1.79
CA THR A 182 -10.25 7.62 -0.82
C THR A 182 -11.62 8.24 -1.11
N GLY A 183 -12.29 8.72 -0.07
CA GLY A 183 -13.54 9.47 -0.19
C GLY A 183 -14.66 8.68 -0.86
N ALA A 184 -15.26 9.22 -1.93
CA ALA A 184 -16.38 8.60 -2.63
C ALA A 184 -16.07 7.25 -3.29
N GLN A 185 -14.79 6.90 -3.44
CA GLN A 185 -14.35 5.64 -4.05
C GLN A 185 -14.44 4.44 -3.10
N THR A 186 -14.77 4.64 -1.81
CA THR A 186 -14.84 3.58 -0.80
C THR A 186 -16.19 2.82 -0.78
N GLY A 187 -17.14 3.19 -1.65
CA GLY A 187 -18.47 2.56 -1.76
C GLY A 187 -18.50 1.20 -2.45
N TRP A 188 -17.38 0.51 -2.58
CA TRP A 188 -17.27 -0.80 -3.23
C TRP A 188 -17.87 -1.93 -2.37
N ARG A 189 -18.24 -3.01 -3.05
CA ARG A 189 -18.63 -4.30 -2.44
C ARG A 189 -17.72 -5.39 -3.00
N LEU A 190 -17.18 -6.22 -2.12
CA LEU A 190 -16.40 -7.37 -2.54
C LEU A 190 -17.35 -8.53 -2.83
N ALA A 191 -17.29 -9.05 -4.04
CA ALA A 191 -18.03 -10.22 -4.47
C ALA A 191 -17.10 -11.44 -4.47
N GLY A 192 -17.61 -12.58 -4.02
CA GLY A 192 -16.89 -13.84 -3.96
C GLY A 192 -17.24 -14.63 -2.70
N SER A 193 -16.77 -15.85 -2.65
CA SER A 193 -16.78 -16.71 -1.47
C SER A 193 -15.35 -17.04 -1.07
N LEU A 194 -15.16 -17.41 0.18
CA LEU A 194 -13.88 -17.95 0.63
C LEU A 194 -13.52 -19.19 -0.19
N PRO A 195 -12.24 -19.37 -0.56
CA PRO A 195 -11.80 -20.58 -1.22
C PRO A 195 -12.03 -21.78 -0.29
N THR A 196 -12.65 -22.82 -0.80
CA THR A 196 -12.74 -24.11 -0.12
C THR A 196 -11.34 -24.72 -0.02
N LEU A 197 -10.94 -25.06 1.20
CA LEU A 197 -9.67 -25.76 1.49
C LEU A 197 -9.70 -27.18 0.96
#